data_199f7653ab5b60193b21e91639bf30ae
#
_entry.id   199f7653ab5b60193b21e91639bf30ae
#
_cell.length_a   1.000
_cell.length_b   1.000
_cell.length_c   1.000
_cell.angle_alpha   90.00
_cell.angle_beta   90.00
_cell.angle_gamma   90.00
#
_symmetry.space_group_name_H-M   'P 1'
#
loop_
_entity.id
_entity.type
_entity.pdbx_description
1 polymer ?
#
loop_
_entity_poly.entity_id
_entity_poly.type
_entity_poly.pdbx_seq_one_letter_code
_entity_poly.pdbx_strand_id
1 'polypeptide(L)'
;MTKILTGGILGTFMWANVWFVIWPAQQVVIKSAELVAGGGTALPEAAARGARAGLASRTNVLFSIPMLFFMGSAIHLNSLHTGENDLLYWILALAIFVAFELNALVGTGQARQKFLSTVSGTIHAGLGLTLLLYVIGVIANS
;
A
#
# COMPACT_ATOMS: atom_id res chain seq x y z
N MET A 1 13.72 -17.41 2.06
CA MET A 1 12.67 -17.02 3.03
C MET A 1 12.25 -15.56 2.88
N THR A 2 13.16 -14.67 2.62
CA THR A 2 12.97 -13.21 2.48
C THR A 2 11.87 -12.80 1.51
N LYS A 3 11.73 -13.44 0.34
CA LYS A 3 10.67 -13.15 -0.65
C LYS A 3 9.26 -13.37 -0.08
N ILE A 4 9.01 -14.53 0.50
CA ILE A 4 7.70 -14.84 1.11
C ILE A 4 7.38 -13.86 2.22
N LEU A 5 8.36 -13.53 3.07
CA LEU A 5 8.18 -12.54 4.13
C LEU A 5 7.90 -11.14 3.60
N THR A 6 8.57 -10.72 2.50
CA THR A 6 8.27 -9.44 1.83
C THR A 6 6.81 -9.38 1.39
N GLY A 7 6.32 -10.42 0.73
CA GLY A 7 4.91 -10.51 0.34
C GLY A 7 3.97 -10.55 1.54
N GLY A 8 4.31 -11.31 2.58
CA GLY A 8 3.52 -11.41 3.81
C GLY A 8 3.41 -10.09 4.57
N ILE A 9 4.50 -9.33 4.68
CA ILE A 9 4.50 -8.01 5.33
C ILE A 9 3.65 -7.02 4.52
N LEU A 10 3.78 -6.98 3.19
CA LEU A 10 2.92 -6.14 2.34
C LEU A 10 1.45 -6.51 2.52
N GLY A 11 1.11 -7.81 2.55
CA GLY A 11 -0.25 -8.27 2.84
C GLY A 11 -0.75 -7.83 4.22
N THR A 12 0.13 -7.79 5.22
CA THR A 12 -0.20 -7.30 6.57
C THR A 12 -0.52 -5.80 6.57
N PHE A 13 0.26 -4.97 5.86
CA PHE A 13 -0.06 -3.55 5.68
C PHE A 13 -1.41 -3.37 4.98
N MET A 14 -1.67 -4.13 3.92
CA MET A 14 -2.94 -4.09 3.20
C MET A 14 -4.13 -4.48 4.10
N TRP A 15 -3.97 -5.51 4.91
CA TRP A 15 -4.97 -5.93 5.89
C TRP A 15 -5.22 -4.83 6.93
N ALA A 16 -4.16 -4.24 7.49
CA ALA A 16 -4.27 -3.15 8.45
C ALA A 16 -4.99 -1.93 7.85
N ASN A 17 -4.70 -1.57 6.61
CA ASN A 17 -5.39 -0.51 5.90
C ASN A 17 -6.89 -0.75 5.78
N VAL A 18 -7.30 -1.98 5.49
CA VAL A 18 -8.72 -2.32 5.39
C VAL A 18 -9.41 -2.13 6.75
N TRP A 19 -8.86 -2.71 7.80
CA TRP A 19 -9.54 -2.75 9.09
C TRP A 19 -9.45 -1.45 9.90
N PHE A 20 -8.33 -0.74 9.82
CA PHE A 20 -8.10 0.44 10.65
C PHE A 20 -8.34 1.77 9.93
N VAL A 21 -8.36 1.78 8.60
CA VAL A 21 -8.51 3.02 7.82
C VAL A 21 -9.75 2.98 6.93
N ILE A 22 -9.83 1.97 6.03
CA ILE A 22 -10.87 1.94 5.01
C ILE A 22 -12.24 1.64 5.65
N TRP A 23 -12.35 0.59 6.42
CA TRP A 23 -13.61 0.16 7.00
C TRP A 23 -14.26 1.23 7.90
N PRO A 24 -13.56 1.83 8.89
CA PRO A 24 -14.15 2.87 9.72
C PRO A 24 -14.56 4.12 8.92
N ALA A 25 -13.79 4.47 7.90
CA ALA A 25 -14.12 5.60 7.04
C ALA A 25 -15.35 5.31 6.17
N GLN A 26 -15.47 4.10 5.64
CA GLN A 26 -16.62 3.70 4.82
C GLN A 26 -17.93 3.65 5.63
N GLN A 27 -17.88 3.29 6.90
CA GLN A 27 -19.07 3.35 7.77
C GLN A 27 -19.64 4.79 7.87
N VAL A 28 -18.77 5.80 7.95
CA VAL A 28 -19.19 7.21 7.97
C VAL A 28 -19.77 7.63 6.62
N VAL A 29 -19.14 7.22 5.51
CA VAL A 29 -19.61 7.52 4.16
C VAL A 29 -20.98 6.89 3.89
N ILE A 30 -21.18 5.63 4.25
CA ILE A 30 -22.44 4.91 4.09
C ILE A 30 -23.54 5.59 4.90
N LYS A 31 -23.28 5.86 6.20
CA LYS A 31 -24.25 6.56 7.05
C LYS A 31 -24.62 7.95 6.50
N SER A 32 -23.67 8.68 5.96
CA SER A 32 -23.92 9.98 5.31
C SER A 32 -24.81 9.82 4.09
N ALA A 33 -24.58 8.80 3.26
CA ALA A 33 -25.41 8.52 2.09
C ALA A 33 -26.85 8.14 2.46
N GLU A 34 -27.03 7.33 3.51
CA GLU A 34 -28.34 6.95 4.04
C GLU A 34 -29.12 8.17 4.55
N LEU A 35 -28.47 9.10 5.27
CA LEU A 35 -29.08 10.34 5.73
C LEU A 35 -29.57 11.20 4.58
N VAL A 36 -28.75 11.36 3.54
CA VAL A 36 -29.12 12.15 2.34
C VAL A 36 -30.27 11.47 1.58
N ALA A 37 -30.26 10.15 1.45
CA ALA A 37 -31.35 9.40 0.83
C ALA A 37 -32.69 9.55 1.59
N GLY A 38 -32.63 9.72 2.91
CA GLY A 38 -33.78 10.00 3.77
C GLY A 38 -34.21 11.48 3.79
N GLY A 39 -33.63 12.35 2.94
CA GLY A 39 -33.98 13.79 2.88
C GLY A 39 -33.21 14.66 3.90
N GLY A 40 -32.24 14.11 4.60
CA GLY A 40 -31.35 14.83 5.53
C GLY A 40 -30.14 15.45 4.84
N THR A 41 -29.23 16.00 5.66
CA THR A 41 -27.97 16.58 5.18
C THR A 41 -26.81 15.62 5.33
N ALA A 42 -25.83 15.69 4.41
CA ALA A 42 -24.62 14.88 4.48
C ALA A 42 -23.80 15.19 5.74
N LEU A 43 -23.14 14.16 6.28
CA LEU A 43 -22.21 14.33 7.39
C LEU A 43 -20.99 15.16 6.93
N PRO A 44 -20.59 16.19 7.67
CA PRO A 44 -19.53 17.11 7.24
C PRO A 44 -18.17 16.43 7.05
N GLU A 45 -17.89 15.35 7.81
CA GLU A 45 -16.67 14.58 7.73
C GLU A 45 -16.65 13.50 6.63
N ALA A 46 -17.80 13.20 6.01
CA ALA A 46 -17.92 12.08 5.06
C ALA A 46 -16.98 12.21 3.86
N ALA A 47 -16.85 13.41 3.29
CA ALA A 47 -15.97 13.67 2.15
C ALA A 47 -14.50 13.44 2.51
N ALA A 48 -14.03 13.91 3.65
CA ALA A 48 -12.66 13.75 4.12
C ALA A 48 -12.36 12.28 4.45
N ARG A 49 -13.30 11.58 5.07
CA ARG A 49 -13.20 10.13 5.35
C ARG A 49 -13.15 9.33 4.07
N GLY A 50 -14.01 9.61 3.09
CA GLY A 50 -14.00 8.95 1.79
C GLY A 50 -12.69 9.17 1.02
N ALA A 51 -12.15 10.39 1.02
CA ALA A 51 -10.87 10.70 0.40
C ALA A 51 -9.71 9.89 1.04
N ARG A 52 -9.69 9.77 2.36
CA ARG A 52 -8.70 8.97 3.08
C ARG A 52 -8.82 7.49 2.76
N ALA A 53 -10.03 6.93 2.79
CA ALA A 53 -10.28 5.54 2.41
C ALA A 53 -9.82 5.27 0.97
N GLY A 54 -10.05 6.21 0.05
CA GLY A 54 -9.61 6.13 -1.33
C GLY A 54 -8.08 6.06 -1.48
N LEU A 55 -7.34 6.88 -0.72
CA LEU A 55 -5.87 6.83 -0.73
C LEU A 55 -5.34 5.50 -0.16
N ALA A 56 -5.86 5.04 0.97
CA ALA A 56 -5.46 3.76 1.57
C ALA A 56 -5.78 2.59 0.62
N SER A 57 -6.96 2.60 -0.02
CA SER A 57 -7.33 1.58 -1.00
C SER A 57 -6.37 1.55 -2.21
N ARG A 58 -5.97 2.71 -2.72
CA ARG A 58 -5.00 2.77 -3.83
C ARG A 58 -3.59 2.38 -3.41
N THR A 59 -3.20 2.66 -2.18
CA THR A 59 -1.95 2.15 -1.62
C THR A 59 -1.98 0.62 -1.51
N ASN A 60 -3.12 0.02 -1.17
CA ASN A 60 -3.28 -1.43 -1.22
C ASN A 60 -3.12 -1.98 -2.65
N VAL A 61 -3.70 -1.33 -3.66
CA VAL A 61 -3.48 -1.72 -5.07
C VAL A 61 -2.00 -1.63 -5.45
N LEU A 62 -1.31 -0.57 -5.03
CA LEU A 62 0.13 -0.42 -5.25
C LEU A 62 0.91 -1.55 -4.58
N PHE A 63 0.63 -1.88 -3.32
CA PHE A 63 1.30 -2.94 -2.57
C PHE A 63 0.99 -4.35 -3.09
N SER A 64 -0.18 -4.56 -3.69
CA SER A 64 -0.56 -5.86 -4.24
C SER A 64 0.37 -6.33 -5.36
N ILE A 65 0.95 -5.41 -6.14
CA ILE A 65 1.83 -5.75 -7.26
C ILE A 65 3.15 -6.38 -6.77
N PRO A 66 3.95 -5.73 -5.90
CA PRO A 66 5.13 -6.37 -5.33
C PRO A 66 4.77 -7.59 -4.47
N MET A 67 3.66 -7.57 -3.74
CA MET A 67 3.21 -8.72 -2.96
C MET A 67 3.07 -9.96 -3.85
N LEU A 68 2.32 -9.87 -4.94
CA LEU A 68 2.10 -10.99 -5.87
C LEU A 68 3.41 -11.43 -6.53
N PHE A 69 4.26 -10.47 -6.94
CA PHE A 69 5.57 -10.78 -7.52
C PHE A 69 6.44 -11.56 -6.54
N PHE A 70 6.61 -11.08 -5.31
CA PHE A 70 7.49 -11.72 -4.34
C PHE A 70 6.94 -13.06 -3.86
N MET A 71 5.64 -13.21 -3.68
CA MET A 71 5.03 -14.50 -3.34
C MET A 71 5.13 -15.50 -4.50
N GLY A 72 4.81 -15.09 -5.73
CA GLY A 72 4.91 -15.95 -6.91
C GLY A 72 6.36 -16.33 -7.27
N SER A 73 7.30 -15.41 -7.07
CA SER A 73 8.72 -15.64 -7.35
C SER A 73 9.45 -16.49 -6.28
N ALA A 74 8.83 -16.71 -5.13
CA ALA A 74 9.48 -17.36 -3.99
C ALA A 74 10.00 -18.78 -4.32
N ILE A 75 9.32 -19.48 -5.21
CA ILE A 75 9.69 -20.83 -5.65
C ILE A 75 10.45 -20.80 -6.98
N HIS A 76 10.17 -19.84 -7.85
CA HIS A 76 10.64 -19.87 -9.24
C HIS A 76 11.92 -19.06 -9.51
N LEU A 77 12.21 -18.04 -8.70
CA LEU A 77 13.38 -17.19 -8.87
C LEU A 77 14.38 -17.42 -7.74
N ASN A 78 15.42 -18.25 -8.01
CA ASN A 78 16.44 -18.54 -7.01
C ASN A 78 17.47 -17.41 -6.79
N SER A 79 17.49 -16.40 -7.65
CA SER A 79 18.52 -15.35 -7.69
C SER A 79 18.42 -14.25 -6.63
N LEU A 80 17.36 -14.23 -5.82
CA LEU A 80 17.18 -13.22 -4.81
C LEU A 80 17.38 -13.81 -3.43
N HIS A 81 18.57 -14.28 -3.13
CA HIS A 81 19.01 -14.46 -1.78
C HIS A 81 19.86 -15.59 -1.57
N THR A 82 20.37 -15.59 -0.56
CA THR A 82 21.23 -16.35 0.33
C THR A 82 22.44 -15.50 0.71
N GLY A 83 22.30 -14.19 0.71
CA GLY A 83 23.33 -13.28 1.12
C GLY A 83 23.36 -13.08 2.65
N GLU A 84 24.49 -12.69 3.14
CA GLU A 84 24.75 -12.43 4.55
C GLU A 84 24.11 -11.11 5.05
N ASN A 85 23.52 -10.31 4.16
CA ASN A 85 23.04 -8.96 4.45
C ASN A 85 21.50 -8.78 4.39
N ASP A 86 20.74 -9.81 4.76
CA ASP A 86 19.27 -9.69 4.87
C ASP A 86 18.82 -8.50 5.75
N LEU A 87 19.65 -8.11 6.73
CA LEU A 87 19.34 -6.96 7.59
C LEU A 87 19.27 -5.64 6.81
N LEU A 88 20.22 -5.39 5.90
CA LEU A 88 20.21 -4.19 5.06
C LEU A 88 18.97 -4.15 4.18
N TYR A 89 18.63 -5.29 3.56
CA TYR A 89 17.40 -5.40 2.77
C TYR A 89 16.16 -5.01 3.61
N TRP A 90 16.04 -5.57 4.83
CA TRP A 90 14.88 -5.33 5.67
C TRP A 90 14.77 -3.90 6.16
N ILE A 91 15.88 -3.25 6.52
CA ILE A 91 15.89 -1.84 6.90
C ILE A 91 15.36 -0.97 5.75
N LEU A 92 15.87 -1.17 4.53
CA LEU A 92 15.46 -0.40 3.37
C LEU A 92 14.01 -0.70 2.95
N ALA A 93 13.63 -1.97 2.89
CA ALA A 93 12.28 -2.38 2.50
C ALA A 93 11.23 -1.84 3.48
N LEU A 94 11.44 -2.00 4.79
CA LEU A 94 10.52 -1.49 5.81
C LEU A 94 10.44 0.03 5.80
N ALA A 95 11.56 0.73 5.62
CA ALA A 95 11.56 2.19 5.50
C ALA A 95 10.71 2.66 4.31
N ILE A 96 10.81 1.96 3.17
CA ILE A 96 10.03 2.25 1.97
C ILE A 96 8.54 1.96 2.21
N PHE A 97 8.19 0.80 2.82
CA PHE A 97 6.79 0.46 3.11
C PHE A 97 6.15 1.50 4.04
N VAL A 98 6.84 1.86 5.11
CA VAL A 98 6.38 2.88 6.06
C VAL A 98 6.24 4.24 5.37
N ALA A 99 7.16 4.61 4.47
CA ALA A 99 7.07 5.88 3.73
C ALA A 99 5.83 5.93 2.82
N PHE A 100 5.52 4.86 2.09
CA PHE A 100 4.30 4.77 1.29
C PHE A 100 3.04 4.79 2.15
N GLU A 101 3.06 4.08 3.27
CA GLU A 101 1.95 4.04 4.21
C GLU A 101 1.69 5.42 4.84
N LEU A 102 2.72 6.08 5.33
CA LEU A 102 2.61 7.45 5.85
C LEU A 102 2.14 8.43 4.78
N ASN A 103 2.56 8.26 3.53
CA ASN A 103 2.05 9.08 2.43
C ASN A 103 0.54 8.91 2.22
N ALA A 104 -0.02 7.72 2.48
CA ALA A 104 -1.45 7.47 2.41
C ALA A 104 -2.21 8.02 3.63
N LEU A 105 -1.62 7.92 4.82
CA LEU A 105 -2.28 8.24 6.08
C LEU A 105 -2.19 9.72 6.46
N VAL A 106 -1.15 10.44 6.02
CA VAL A 106 -0.89 11.83 6.41
C VAL A 106 -1.40 12.81 5.35
N GLY A 107 -2.51 13.48 5.67
CA GLY A 107 -3.16 14.45 4.79
C GLY A 107 -3.87 13.82 3.59
N THR A 108 -4.62 14.63 2.85
CA THR A 108 -5.29 14.25 1.60
C THR A 108 -5.12 15.37 0.57
N GLY A 109 -5.08 14.98 -0.73
CA GLY A 109 -4.99 15.96 -1.82
C GLY A 109 -3.62 16.62 -1.99
N GLN A 110 -2.55 16.06 -1.40
CA GLN A 110 -1.21 16.61 -1.51
C GLN A 110 -0.55 16.23 -2.85
N ALA A 111 0.35 17.11 -3.34
CA ALA A 111 1.06 16.90 -4.60
C ALA A 111 1.80 15.55 -4.65
N ARG A 112 2.38 15.10 -3.53
CA ARG A 112 3.06 13.80 -3.41
C ARG A 112 2.13 12.59 -3.58
N GLN A 113 0.81 12.77 -3.50
CA GLN A 113 -0.20 11.71 -3.66
C GLN A 113 -0.77 11.67 -5.08
N LYS A 114 -0.30 12.55 -5.97
CA LYS A 114 -0.84 12.70 -7.32
C LYS A 114 -0.74 11.40 -8.14
N PHE A 115 0.31 10.60 -7.95
CA PHE A 115 0.45 9.31 -8.62
C PHE A 115 -0.61 8.28 -8.19
N LEU A 116 -1.17 8.41 -6.98
CA LEU A 116 -2.28 7.58 -6.49
C LEU A 116 -3.65 8.09 -6.99
N SER A 117 -3.74 9.26 -7.65
CA SER A 117 -5.01 9.79 -8.12
C SER A 117 -5.55 9.07 -9.36
N THR A 118 -4.71 8.36 -10.10
CA THR A 118 -5.06 7.62 -11.31
C THR A 118 -4.74 6.14 -11.18
N VAL A 119 -5.49 5.29 -11.86
CA VAL A 119 -5.22 3.84 -11.91
C VAL A 119 -3.86 3.57 -12.53
N SER A 120 -3.56 4.22 -13.66
CA SER A 120 -2.26 4.08 -14.35
C SER A 120 -1.10 4.49 -13.45
N GLY A 121 -1.18 5.63 -12.76
CA GLY A 121 -0.13 6.08 -11.83
C GLY A 121 0.10 5.10 -10.68
N THR A 122 -0.97 4.55 -10.11
CA THR A 122 -0.90 3.54 -9.05
C THR A 122 -0.20 2.26 -9.53
N ILE A 123 -0.54 1.77 -10.74
CA ILE A 123 0.06 0.57 -11.32
C ILE A 123 1.55 0.80 -11.61
N HIS A 124 1.92 1.92 -12.26
CA HIS A 124 3.32 2.22 -12.53
C HIS A 124 4.15 2.38 -11.26
N ALA A 125 3.58 3.00 -10.22
CA ALA A 125 4.24 3.08 -8.92
C ALA A 125 4.44 1.71 -8.27
N GLY A 126 3.45 0.81 -8.37
CA GLY A 126 3.56 -0.57 -7.89
C GLY A 126 4.63 -1.39 -8.63
N LEU A 127 4.69 -1.25 -9.96
CA LEU A 127 5.76 -1.87 -10.78
C LEU A 127 7.13 -1.29 -10.43
N GLY A 128 7.23 0.03 -10.28
CA GLY A 128 8.46 0.70 -9.84
C GLY A 128 8.92 0.25 -8.46
N LEU A 129 7.99 0.12 -7.52
CA LEU A 129 8.28 -0.41 -6.17
C LEU A 129 8.77 -1.87 -6.25
N THR A 130 8.15 -2.69 -7.09
CA THR A 130 8.57 -4.08 -7.29
C THR A 130 10.00 -4.15 -7.79
N LEU A 131 10.32 -3.35 -8.83
CA LEU A 131 11.67 -3.29 -9.38
C LEU A 131 12.69 -2.78 -8.35
N LEU A 132 12.34 -1.74 -7.60
CA LEU A 132 13.20 -1.17 -6.56
C LEU A 132 13.53 -2.21 -5.49
N LEU A 133 12.54 -2.90 -4.96
CA LEU A 133 12.74 -3.96 -3.95
C LEU A 133 13.56 -5.13 -4.51
N TYR A 134 13.37 -5.47 -5.78
CA TYR A 134 14.16 -6.49 -6.46
C TYR A 134 15.63 -6.09 -6.53
N VAL A 135 15.91 -4.86 -7.00
CA VAL A 135 17.28 -4.33 -7.11
C VAL A 135 17.95 -4.23 -5.75
N ILE A 136 17.24 -3.73 -4.72
CA ILE A 136 17.76 -3.70 -3.34
C ILE A 136 18.10 -5.11 -2.87
N GLY A 137 17.25 -6.10 -3.16
CA GLY A 137 17.50 -7.49 -2.81
C GLY A 137 18.73 -8.07 -3.51
N VAL A 138 18.97 -7.73 -4.76
CA VAL A 138 20.17 -8.13 -5.51
C VAL A 138 21.44 -7.48 -4.93
N ILE A 139 21.39 -6.16 -4.70
CA ILE A 139 22.54 -5.40 -4.19
C ILE A 139 22.90 -5.83 -2.75
N ALA A 140 21.90 -6.05 -1.90
CA ALA A 140 22.13 -6.45 -0.52
C ALA A 140 22.75 -7.87 -0.41
N ASN A 141 22.64 -8.66 -1.47
CA ASN A 141 23.13 -10.05 -1.53
C ASN A 141 24.27 -10.26 -2.53
N SER A 142 24.82 -9.20 -3.13
CA SER A 142 26.04 -9.22 -3.94
C SER A 142 27.27 -8.94 -3.07
#